data_45c2b8820d272bcdfb3e901fd913073b
#
_entry.id   45c2b8820d272bcdfb3e901fd913073b
#
_cell.length_a   1.000
_cell.length_b   1.000
_cell.length_c   1.000
_cell.angle_alpha   90.00
_cell.angle_beta   90.00
_cell.angle_gamma   90.00
#
_symmetry.space_group_name_H-M   'P 1'
#
loop_
_entity.id
_entity.type
_entity.pdbx_description
1 polymer ?
#
loop_
_entity_poly.entity_id
_entity_poly.type
_entity_poly.pdbx_seq_one_letter_code
_entity_poly.pdbx_strand_id
1 'polypeptide(L)'
;MKSELHLMEMHSKVLFKHNEKGKITHINEAPYDIAPRFYIGSTREGNVIKYLDCLNEEDLSILENVLNENSSVPFVNILQILSKNNQIDDLWIGPAYVFEQVSEVSPRTVKINNSNKQCLLPNFPYTYDELELKEPCYAIIENNIAVSICCSARQTDEASEASVYTLEDFRGKEYGVIVSKAWAADIQSQGRIALYSTSWDNYASQAVARKLKLVHYGTDIHFS
;
A
#
# COMPACT_ATOMS: atom_id res chain seq x y z
N MET A 1 -5.30 -19.82 2.74
CA MET A 1 -5.00 -18.37 2.85
C MET A 1 -3.92 -18.20 3.90
N LYS A 2 -2.98 -17.26 3.77
CA LYS A 2 -2.01 -16.93 4.83
C LYS A 2 -2.77 -16.31 6.03
N SER A 3 -2.19 -16.37 7.24
CA SER A 3 -2.79 -15.70 8.41
C SER A 3 -2.78 -14.19 8.26
N GLU A 4 -3.69 -13.49 8.95
CA GLU A 4 -3.77 -12.02 8.89
C GLU A 4 -2.47 -11.37 9.37
N LEU A 5 -1.89 -11.90 10.46
CA LEU A 5 -0.63 -11.42 10.99
C LEU A 5 0.53 -11.59 9.99
N HIS A 6 0.57 -12.72 9.28
CA HIS A 6 1.58 -12.93 8.23
C HIS A 6 1.39 -11.97 7.05
N LEU A 7 0.15 -11.71 6.62
CA LEU A 7 -0.14 -10.72 5.58
C LEU A 7 0.31 -9.32 6.00
N MET A 8 0.08 -8.94 7.27
CA MET A 8 0.48 -7.65 7.80
C MET A 8 2.01 -7.51 7.93
N GLU A 9 2.72 -8.58 8.30
CA GLU A 9 4.19 -8.59 8.26
C GLU A 9 4.73 -8.38 6.83
N MET A 10 4.14 -9.06 5.85
CA MET A 10 4.49 -8.85 4.44
C MET A 10 4.17 -7.44 3.98
N HIS A 11 3.03 -6.89 4.40
CA HIS A 11 2.63 -5.53 4.09
C HIS A 11 3.66 -4.51 4.61
N SER A 12 4.10 -4.63 5.86
CA SER A 12 5.12 -3.74 6.40
C SER A 12 6.43 -3.76 5.61
N LYS A 13 6.81 -4.94 5.07
CA LYS A 13 7.99 -5.07 4.20
C LYS A 13 7.78 -4.47 2.82
N VAL A 14 6.56 -4.51 2.30
CA VAL A 14 6.21 -3.84 1.04
C VAL A 14 6.22 -2.33 1.21
N LEU A 15 5.67 -1.82 2.32
CA LEU A 15 5.58 -0.38 2.59
C LEU A 15 6.95 0.26 2.85
N PHE A 16 7.83 -0.43 3.59
CA PHE A 16 9.06 0.16 4.12
C PHE A 16 10.29 -0.71 3.84
N LYS A 17 11.44 -0.05 3.72
CA LYS A 17 12.75 -0.68 3.80
C LYS A 17 13.11 -0.90 5.27
N HIS A 18 13.74 -2.02 5.55
CA HIS A 18 14.13 -2.43 6.90
C HIS A 18 15.65 -2.59 7.00
N ASN A 19 16.22 -2.25 8.16
CA ASN A 19 17.60 -2.56 8.48
C ASN A 19 17.72 -4.00 9.04
N GLU A 20 18.95 -4.45 9.31
CA GLU A 20 19.25 -5.79 9.84
C GLU A 20 18.59 -6.07 11.20
N LYS A 21 18.23 -5.03 11.97
CA LYS A 21 17.52 -5.14 13.25
C LYS A 21 15.99 -5.18 13.10
N GLY A 22 15.48 -5.14 11.85
CA GLY A 22 14.04 -5.13 11.56
C GLY A 22 13.35 -3.79 11.82
N LYS A 23 14.09 -2.71 12.08
CA LYS A 23 13.56 -1.34 12.19
C LYS A 23 13.36 -0.77 10.78
N ILE A 24 12.33 0.05 10.60
CA ILE A 24 12.06 0.72 9.33
C ILE A 24 13.00 1.92 9.13
N THR A 25 13.36 2.18 7.87
CA THR A 25 14.30 3.24 7.50
C THR A 25 13.72 4.23 6.50
N HIS A 26 13.17 3.74 5.40
CA HIS A 26 12.64 4.55 4.31
C HIS A 26 11.33 3.96 3.78
N ILE A 27 10.53 4.80 3.14
CA ILE A 27 9.39 4.35 2.33
C ILE A 27 9.96 3.55 1.15
N ASN A 28 9.35 2.39 0.85
CA ASN A 28 9.81 1.53 -0.24
C ASN A 28 9.22 1.96 -1.60
N GLU A 29 9.27 3.26 -1.88
CA GLU A 29 8.83 3.90 -3.12
C GLU A 29 9.75 5.10 -3.41
N ALA A 30 10.15 5.31 -4.66
CA ALA A 30 10.92 6.47 -5.04
C ALA A 30 10.16 7.78 -4.69
N PRO A 31 10.81 8.83 -4.16
CA PRO A 31 12.26 9.03 -4.00
C PRO A 31 12.88 8.42 -2.74
N TYR A 32 12.21 7.48 -2.09
CA TYR A 32 12.66 6.79 -0.86
C TYR A 32 12.79 7.71 0.34
N ASP A 33 11.74 8.48 0.60
CA ASP A 33 11.65 9.36 1.76
C ASP A 33 11.80 8.57 3.07
N ILE A 34 12.12 9.28 4.16
CA ILE A 34 12.25 8.68 5.49
C ILE A 34 10.91 8.02 5.89
N ALA A 35 10.98 6.83 6.45
CA ALA A 35 9.82 6.11 6.96
C ALA A 35 9.17 6.85 8.16
N PRO A 36 7.87 6.59 8.44
CA PRO A 36 7.21 7.10 9.63
C PRO A 36 7.97 6.72 10.91
N ARG A 37 7.88 7.56 11.94
CA ARG A 37 8.52 7.27 13.26
C ARG A 37 8.01 5.99 13.89
N PHE A 38 6.74 5.68 13.65
CA PHE A 38 6.07 4.53 14.20
C PHE A 38 5.03 3.98 13.22
N TYR A 39 5.00 2.66 13.10
CA TYR A 39 4.00 1.91 12.34
C TYR A 39 3.39 0.84 13.22
N ILE A 40 2.08 0.69 13.14
CA ILE A 40 1.35 -0.42 13.71
C ILE A 40 0.32 -0.96 12.71
N GLY A 41 0.49 -2.22 12.32
CA GLY A 41 -0.48 -2.99 11.56
C GLY A 41 -1.30 -3.85 12.50
N SER A 42 -2.56 -3.49 12.71
CA SER A 42 -3.46 -4.20 13.64
C SER A 42 -4.33 -5.21 12.91
N THR A 43 -4.35 -6.46 13.40
CA THR A 43 -5.16 -7.57 12.88
C THR A 43 -5.93 -8.23 14.02
N ARG A 44 -6.84 -9.14 13.69
CA ARG A 44 -7.54 -9.96 14.70
C ARG A 44 -6.62 -10.97 15.41
N GLU A 45 -5.49 -11.30 14.80
CA GLU A 45 -4.51 -12.27 15.32
C GLU A 45 -3.39 -11.61 16.12
N GLY A 46 -3.29 -10.28 16.11
CA GLY A 46 -2.25 -9.50 16.80
C GLY A 46 -1.79 -8.29 16.01
N ASN A 47 -0.75 -7.64 16.51
CA ASN A 47 -0.21 -6.42 15.95
C ASN A 47 1.21 -6.64 15.38
N VAL A 48 1.48 -6.03 14.22
CA VAL A 48 2.82 -5.86 13.66
C VAL A 48 3.27 -4.45 13.98
N ILE A 49 4.36 -4.32 14.74
CA ILE A 49 4.86 -3.02 15.20
C ILE A 49 6.25 -2.81 14.61
N LYS A 50 6.49 -1.62 14.06
CA LYS A 50 7.79 -1.20 13.54
C LYS A 50 8.12 0.20 14.02
N TYR A 51 9.37 0.42 14.29
CA TYR A 51 9.93 1.69 14.74
C TYR A 51 10.94 2.20 13.72
N LEU A 52 10.98 3.51 13.55
CA LEU A 52 12.05 4.15 12.78
C LEU A 52 13.41 3.86 13.45
N ASP A 53 14.42 3.59 12.64
CA ASP A 53 15.75 3.18 13.13
C ASP A 53 16.43 4.24 14.03
N CYS A 54 16.13 5.53 13.81
CA CYS A 54 16.65 6.65 14.60
C CYS A 54 15.71 7.11 15.73
N LEU A 55 14.63 6.37 16.05
CA LEU A 55 13.80 6.68 17.22
C LEU A 55 14.66 6.53 18.49
N ASN A 56 14.59 7.52 19.39
CA ASN A 56 15.40 7.50 20.61
C ASN A 56 15.00 6.36 21.55
N GLU A 57 15.97 5.86 22.32
CA GLU A 57 15.79 4.69 23.18
C GLU A 57 14.80 4.92 24.34
N GLU A 58 14.65 6.17 24.81
CA GLU A 58 13.69 6.52 25.88
C GLU A 58 12.26 6.38 25.36
N ASP A 59 11.93 7.01 24.22
CA ASP A 59 10.61 6.92 23.61
C ASP A 59 10.27 5.48 23.20
N LEU A 60 11.26 4.73 22.68
CA LEU A 60 11.13 3.32 22.35
C LEU A 60 10.72 2.50 23.58
N SER A 61 11.44 2.62 24.69
CA SER A 61 11.15 1.89 25.94
C SER A 61 9.76 2.21 26.50
N ILE A 62 9.34 3.50 26.44
CA ILE A 62 8.02 3.91 26.90
C ILE A 62 6.92 3.33 25.99
N LEU A 63 7.11 3.38 24.66
CA LEU A 63 6.17 2.80 23.69
C LEU A 63 5.99 1.29 23.91
N GLU A 64 7.09 0.54 24.07
CA GLU A 64 7.05 -0.90 24.32
C GLU A 64 6.28 -1.24 25.59
N ASN A 65 6.51 -0.51 26.69
CA ASN A 65 5.78 -0.70 27.93
C ASN A 65 4.27 -0.45 27.76
N VAL A 66 3.90 0.67 27.15
CA VAL A 66 2.49 1.03 26.91
C VAL A 66 1.79 0.01 26.02
N LEU A 67 2.48 -0.50 25.00
CA LEU A 67 1.93 -1.51 24.09
C LEU A 67 1.75 -2.86 24.79
N ASN A 68 2.65 -3.26 25.66
CA ASN A 68 2.58 -4.52 26.41
C ASN A 68 1.52 -4.50 27.51
N GLU A 69 1.22 -3.34 28.10
CA GLU A 69 0.20 -3.19 29.15
C GLU A 69 -1.24 -3.14 28.63
N ASN A 70 -1.44 -2.95 27.33
CA ASN A 70 -2.75 -2.76 26.74
C ASN A 70 -3.11 -3.91 25.78
N SER A 71 -4.33 -4.41 25.88
CA SER A 71 -4.88 -5.43 24.98
C SER A 71 -5.34 -4.86 23.63
N SER A 72 -5.50 -3.55 23.55
CA SER A 72 -5.86 -2.82 22.31
C SER A 72 -4.81 -1.76 22.02
N VAL A 73 -4.80 -1.23 20.78
CA VAL A 73 -3.87 -0.16 20.38
C VAL A 73 -4.10 1.09 21.22
N PRO A 74 -3.16 1.50 22.09
CA PRO A 74 -3.31 2.65 22.99
C PRO A 74 -3.01 3.97 22.24
N PHE A 75 -3.84 4.32 21.28
CA PHE A 75 -3.62 5.38 20.28
C PHE A 75 -3.25 6.74 20.91
N VAL A 76 -3.99 7.16 21.96
CA VAL A 76 -3.73 8.45 22.63
C VAL A 76 -2.36 8.46 23.32
N ASN A 77 -1.99 7.36 23.95
CA ASN A 77 -0.66 7.26 24.61
C ASN A 77 0.47 7.32 23.57
N ILE A 78 0.32 6.62 22.44
CA ILE A 78 1.28 6.66 21.33
C ILE A 78 1.45 8.10 20.83
N LEU A 79 0.33 8.80 20.55
CA LEU A 79 0.36 10.21 20.16
C LEU A 79 1.09 11.08 21.16
N GLN A 80 0.80 10.95 22.47
CA GLN A 80 1.45 11.74 23.52
C GLN A 80 2.94 11.50 23.59
N ILE A 81 3.38 10.24 23.47
CA ILE A 81 4.80 9.88 23.52
C ILE A 81 5.53 10.48 22.31
N LEU A 82 5.03 10.22 21.11
CA LEU A 82 5.66 10.66 19.87
C LEU A 82 5.66 12.19 19.70
N SER A 83 4.64 12.89 20.22
CA SER A 83 4.55 14.35 20.13
C SER A 83 5.33 15.11 21.23
N LYS A 84 5.90 14.40 22.23
CA LYS A 84 6.60 15.02 23.36
C LYS A 84 7.79 15.90 22.93
N ASN A 85 8.59 15.41 22.00
CA ASN A 85 9.82 16.07 21.56
C ASN A 85 9.78 16.57 20.11
N ASN A 86 8.89 16.04 19.29
CA ASN A 86 8.74 16.40 17.89
C ASN A 86 7.25 16.40 17.51
N GLN A 87 6.83 17.39 16.76
CA GLN A 87 5.46 17.44 16.21
C GLN A 87 5.20 16.20 15.35
N ILE A 88 3.98 15.70 15.37
CA ILE A 88 3.50 14.71 14.41
C ILE A 88 2.98 15.49 13.21
N ASP A 89 3.64 15.32 12.07
CA ASP A 89 3.34 16.06 10.85
C ASP A 89 2.25 15.39 10.03
N ASP A 90 2.17 14.04 10.09
CA ASP A 90 1.17 13.27 9.37
C ASP A 90 0.75 12.03 10.16
N LEU A 91 -0.53 11.67 10.00
CA LEU A 91 -1.15 10.49 10.56
C LEU A 91 -1.94 9.76 9.49
N TRP A 92 -1.46 8.61 9.09
CA TRP A 92 -2.19 7.71 8.22
C TRP A 92 -2.93 6.64 9.00
N ILE A 93 -4.19 6.40 8.66
CA ILE A 93 -4.99 5.27 9.17
C ILE A 93 -5.82 4.70 8.03
N GLY A 94 -5.69 3.40 7.76
CA GLY A 94 -6.44 2.81 6.68
C GLY A 94 -6.58 1.29 6.70
N PRO A 95 -7.58 0.77 5.98
CA PRO A 95 -7.80 -0.67 5.86
C PRO A 95 -6.80 -1.30 4.89
N ALA A 96 -6.30 -2.46 5.26
CA ALA A 96 -5.41 -3.28 4.46
C ALA A 96 -6.16 -4.52 3.93
N TYR A 97 -6.01 -4.77 2.63
CA TYR A 97 -6.71 -5.81 1.90
C TYR A 97 -5.75 -6.69 1.09
N VAL A 98 -6.19 -7.92 0.83
CA VAL A 98 -5.53 -8.85 -0.08
C VAL A 98 -6.51 -9.29 -1.19
N PHE A 99 -6.01 -9.43 -2.41
CA PHE A 99 -6.77 -10.01 -3.50
C PHE A 99 -6.92 -11.53 -3.30
N GLU A 100 -8.15 -12.04 -3.45
CA GLU A 100 -8.35 -13.47 -3.73
C GLU A 100 -7.83 -13.82 -5.12
N GLN A 101 -7.76 -15.13 -5.42
CA GLN A 101 -7.29 -15.58 -6.74
C GLN A 101 -8.14 -14.98 -7.86
N VAL A 102 -7.50 -14.23 -8.74
CA VAL A 102 -8.16 -13.64 -9.91
C VAL A 102 -8.13 -14.63 -11.06
N SER A 103 -9.30 -15.03 -11.54
CA SER A 103 -9.46 -15.99 -12.65
C SER A 103 -9.79 -15.35 -13.99
N GLU A 104 -10.38 -14.15 -13.96
CA GLU A 104 -10.87 -13.48 -15.17
C GLU A 104 -10.32 -12.06 -15.28
N VAL A 105 -9.72 -11.78 -16.43
CA VAL A 105 -9.18 -10.46 -16.79
C VAL A 105 -9.92 -9.94 -18.02
N SER A 106 -10.33 -8.67 -17.97
CA SER A 106 -11.01 -8.03 -19.09
C SER A 106 -10.07 -7.83 -20.28
N PRO A 107 -10.48 -8.17 -21.52
CA PRO A 107 -9.69 -7.92 -22.71
C PRO A 107 -9.51 -6.42 -23.05
N ARG A 108 -10.21 -5.54 -22.33
CA ARG A 108 -10.06 -4.08 -22.47
C ARG A 108 -8.78 -3.54 -21.82
N THR A 109 -8.13 -4.35 -20.97
CA THR A 109 -6.90 -3.92 -20.30
C THR A 109 -5.70 -4.08 -21.21
N VAL A 110 -4.82 -3.10 -21.18
CA VAL A 110 -3.55 -3.11 -21.91
C VAL A 110 -2.42 -3.13 -20.90
N LYS A 111 -1.54 -4.14 -21.00
CA LYS A 111 -0.29 -4.14 -20.24
C LYS A 111 0.65 -3.08 -20.81
N ILE A 112 1.11 -2.19 -19.97
CA ILE A 112 2.02 -1.11 -20.36
C ILE A 112 3.46 -1.60 -20.25
N ASN A 113 4.26 -1.26 -21.25
CA ASN A 113 5.69 -1.52 -21.33
C ASN A 113 6.39 -0.41 -22.13
N ASN A 114 7.69 -0.51 -22.31
CA ASN A 114 8.47 0.54 -23.01
C ASN A 114 8.02 0.81 -24.46
N SER A 115 7.36 -0.14 -25.14
CA SER A 115 6.90 0.04 -26.53
C SER A 115 5.60 0.84 -26.66
N ASN A 116 4.77 0.90 -25.61
CA ASN A 116 3.46 1.54 -25.62
C ASN A 116 3.24 2.59 -24.51
N LYS A 117 4.23 2.84 -23.65
CA LYS A 117 4.10 3.75 -22.49
C LYS A 117 3.76 5.20 -22.86
N GLN A 118 3.91 5.61 -24.11
CA GLN A 118 3.57 6.97 -24.57
C GLN A 118 2.12 7.36 -24.25
N CYS A 119 1.21 6.40 -24.16
CA CYS A 119 -0.18 6.65 -23.78
C CYS A 119 -0.33 7.17 -22.34
N LEU A 120 0.66 6.96 -21.46
CA LEU A 120 0.67 7.47 -20.08
C LEU A 120 0.97 8.95 -19.98
N LEU A 121 1.82 9.48 -20.88
CA LEU A 121 2.43 10.79 -20.75
C LEU A 121 1.43 11.93 -20.49
N PRO A 122 0.27 12.00 -21.16
CA PRO A 122 -0.67 13.10 -20.95
C PRO A 122 -1.28 13.18 -19.53
N ASN A 123 -1.51 12.04 -18.87
CA ASN A 123 -2.25 11.98 -17.62
C ASN A 123 -1.48 11.36 -16.46
N PHE A 124 -0.44 10.58 -16.73
CA PHE A 124 0.35 9.84 -15.76
C PHE A 124 1.86 10.00 -15.98
N PRO A 125 2.39 11.25 -16.04
CA PRO A 125 3.80 11.50 -16.38
C PRO A 125 4.76 10.82 -15.39
N TYR A 126 4.46 10.82 -14.09
CA TYR A 126 5.30 10.12 -13.10
C TYR A 126 5.36 8.61 -13.34
N THR A 127 4.23 7.98 -13.67
CA THR A 127 4.23 6.54 -14.01
C THR A 127 4.97 6.28 -15.33
N TYR A 128 4.92 7.21 -16.27
CA TYR A 128 5.69 7.13 -17.52
C TYR A 128 7.19 7.13 -17.25
N ASP A 129 7.66 8.06 -16.40
CA ASP A 129 9.09 8.22 -16.08
C ASP A 129 9.62 7.04 -15.24
N GLU A 130 8.82 6.55 -14.31
CA GLU A 130 9.19 5.51 -13.34
C GLU A 130 8.64 4.12 -13.70
N LEU A 131 8.26 3.87 -14.95
CA LEU A 131 7.55 2.63 -15.33
C LEU A 131 8.28 1.37 -14.89
N GLU A 132 9.60 1.31 -15.01
CA GLU A 132 10.41 0.15 -14.63
C GLU A 132 10.33 -0.18 -13.12
N LEU A 133 10.14 0.83 -12.27
CA LEU A 133 9.97 0.65 -10.83
C LEU A 133 8.53 0.27 -10.45
N LYS A 134 7.57 0.56 -11.34
CA LYS A 134 6.12 0.40 -11.11
C LYS A 134 5.50 -0.77 -11.88
N GLU A 135 6.31 -1.60 -12.52
CA GLU A 135 5.81 -2.80 -13.22
C GLU A 135 5.30 -3.88 -12.23
N PRO A 136 4.28 -4.66 -12.63
CA PRO A 136 3.48 -4.51 -13.85
C PRO A 136 2.54 -3.29 -13.78
N CYS A 137 2.29 -2.67 -14.93
CA CYS A 137 1.35 -1.58 -15.08
C CYS A 137 0.28 -1.95 -16.12
N TYR A 138 -0.98 -1.76 -15.78
CA TYR A 138 -2.14 -2.01 -16.65
C TYR A 138 -2.97 -0.75 -16.82
N ALA A 139 -3.49 -0.51 -18.02
CA ALA A 139 -4.28 0.66 -18.32
C ALA A 139 -5.58 0.33 -19.10
N ILE A 140 -6.58 1.19 -18.95
CA ILE A 140 -7.62 1.40 -19.94
C ILE A 140 -7.21 2.60 -20.79
N ILE A 141 -7.24 2.43 -22.10
CA ILE A 141 -6.85 3.44 -23.09
C ILE A 141 -8.09 3.87 -23.87
N GLU A 142 -8.34 5.18 -23.89
CA GLU A 142 -9.37 5.83 -24.71
C GLU A 142 -8.70 6.90 -25.60
N ASN A 143 -8.98 6.89 -26.89
CA ASN A 143 -8.39 7.83 -27.86
C ASN A 143 -6.85 7.88 -27.77
N ASN A 144 -6.19 6.74 -27.66
CA ASN A 144 -4.74 6.58 -27.54
C ASN A 144 -4.11 7.16 -26.24
N ILE A 145 -4.92 7.50 -25.23
CA ILE A 145 -4.46 8.06 -23.95
C ILE A 145 -4.96 7.14 -22.82
N ALA A 146 -4.09 6.86 -21.87
CA ALA A 146 -4.47 6.13 -20.66
C ALA A 146 -5.39 7.00 -19.78
N VAL A 147 -6.55 6.44 -19.40
CA VAL A 147 -7.57 7.13 -18.59
C VAL A 147 -7.78 6.48 -17.21
N SER A 148 -7.31 5.25 -17.05
CA SER A 148 -7.27 4.54 -15.78
C SER A 148 -6.06 3.62 -15.78
N ILE A 149 -5.35 3.57 -14.67
CA ILE A 149 -4.18 2.70 -14.51
C ILE A 149 -4.23 1.96 -13.17
N CYS A 150 -3.59 0.79 -13.14
CA CYS A 150 -3.14 0.12 -11.93
C CYS A 150 -1.70 -0.34 -12.13
N CYS A 151 -0.82 0.04 -11.23
CA CYS A 151 0.58 -0.36 -11.23
C CYS A 151 1.05 -0.75 -9.82
N SER A 152 2.25 -1.30 -9.71
CA SER A 152 2.87 -1.56 -8.41
C SER A 152 3.36 -0.24 -7.80
N ALA A 153 2.79 0.16 -6.65
CA ALA A 153 3.31 1.28 -5.89
C ALA A 153 4.64 0.90 -5.25
N ARG A 154 4.60 -0.21 -4.51
CA ARG A 154 5.70 -0.76 -3.71
C ARG A 154 5.72 -2.26 -3.87
N GLN A 155 6.89 -2.85 -3.79
CA GLN A 155 7.00 -4.29 -4.04
C GLN A 155 8.23 -4.93 -3.39
N THR A 156 8.10 -6.22 -3.13
CA THR A 156 9.15 -7.15 -2.74
C THR A 156 9.08 -8.40 -3.62
N ASP A 157 9.98 -9.36 -3.41
CA ASP A 157 9.93 -10.65 -4.10
C ASP A 157 8.69 -11.48 -3.70
N GLU A 158 8.06 -11.19 -2.56
CA GLU A 158 6.94 -11.96 -2.03
C GLU A 158 5.57 -11.32 -2.28
N ALA A 159 5.51 -9.99 -2.37
CA ALA A 159 4.25 -9.26 -2.49
C ALA A 159 4.41 -7.92 -3.22
N SER A 160 3.30 -7.40 -3.73
CA SER A 160 3.24 -6.08 -4.34
C SER A 160 1.95 -5.37 -3.94
N GLU A 161 2.03 -4.06 -3.75
CA GLU A 161 0.88 -3.21 -3.43
C GLU A 161 0.41 -2.43 -4.65
N ALA A 162 -0.91 -2.40 -4.86
CA ALA A 162 -1.55 -1.71 -5.97
C ALA A 162 -1.58 -0.19 -5.78
N SER A 163 -1.23 0.55 -6.82
CA SER A 163 -1.60 1.96 -7.00
C SER A 163 -2.63 2.06 -8.12
N VAL A 164 -3.82 2.58 -7.81
CA VAL A 164 -4.94 2.66 -8.76
C VAL A 164 -5.37 4.10 -8.93
N TYR A 165 -5.44 4.55 -10.17
CA TYR A 165 -5.97 5.86 -10.48
C TYR A 165 -6.88 5.82 -11.71
N THR A 166 -8.03 6.51 -11.62
CA THR A 166 -8.94 6.73 -12.74
C THR A 166 -9.25 8.21 -12.84
N LEU A 167 -9.09 8.79 -14.01
CA LEU A 167 -9.41 10.18 -14.27
C LEU A 167 -10.88 10.47 -13.95
N GLU A 168 -11.17 11.66 -13.46
CA GLU A 168 -12.48 12.04 -12.95
C GLU A 168 -13.61 11.81 -13.94
N ASP A 169 -13.45 12.25 -15.18
CA ASP A 169 -14.44 12.10 -16.28
C ASP A 169 -14.69 10.62 -16.68
N PHE A 170 -13.84 9.72 -16.20
CA PHE A 170 -13.91 8.28 -16.48
C PHE A 170 -14.32 7.44 -15.28
N ARG A 171 -14.61 8.08 -14.12
CA ARG A 171 -15.14 7.40 -12.95
C ARG A 171 -16.56 6.85 -13.20
N GLY A 172 -16.99 5.92 -12.37
CA GLY A 172 -18.29 5.28 -12.51
C GLY A 172 -18.38 4.19 -13.59
N LYS A 173 -17.36 4.05 -14.45
CA LYS A 173 -17.30 3.06 -15.54
C LYS A 173 -16.58 1.76 -15.15
N GLU A 174 -16.30 1.55 -13.88
CA GLU A 174 -15.60 0.38 -13.32
C GLU A 174 -14.13 0.20 -13.77
N TYR A 175 -13.55 1.19 -14.42
CA TYR A 175 -12.20 1.09 -14.98
C TYR A 175 -11.14 0.76 -13.91
N GLY A 176 -11.21 1.38 -12.74
CA GLY A 176 -10.32 1.06 -11.63
C GLY A 176 -10.40 -0.41 -11.19
N VAL A 177 -11.61 -0.98 -11.16
CA VAL A 177 -11.81 -2.41 -10.86
C VAL A 177 -11.17 -3.30 -11.93
N ILE A 178 -11.38 -2.94 -13.20
CA ILE A 178 -10.90 -3.70 -14.37
C ILE A 178 -9.37 -3.73 -14.40
N VAL A 179 -8.69 -2.57 -14.25
CA VAL A 179 -7.22 -2.51 -14.27
C VAL A 179 -6.59 -3.18 -13.05
N SER A 180 -7.24 -3.07 -11.87
CA SER A 180 -6.76 -3.74 -10.66
C SER A 180 -6.81 -5.25 -10.75
N LYS A 181 -7.85 -5.81 -11.37
CA LYS A 181 -7.93 -7.26 -11.64
C LYS A 181 -6.79 -7.73 -12.55
N ALA A 182 -6.52 -7.00 -13.63
CA ALA A 182 -5.46 -7.35 -14.56
C ALA A 182 -4.07 -7.32 -13.89
N TRP A 183 -3.82 -6.26 -13.10
CA TRP A 183 -2.61 -6.12 -12.32
C TRP A 183 -2.45 -7.27 -11.29
N ALA A 184 -3.50 -7.54 -10.51
CA ALA A 184 -3.46 -8.59 -9.48
C ALA A 184 -3.24 -9.98 -10.08
N ALA A 185 -3.87 -10.28 -11.23
CA ALA A 185 -3.65 -11.55 -11.95
C ALA A 185 -2.18 -11.72 -12.38
N ASP A 186 -1.54 -10.65 -12.85
CA ASP A 186 -0.12 -10.68 -13.23
C ASP A 186 0.78 -10.90 -12.01
N ILE A 187 0.56 -10.17 -10.90
CA ILE A 187 1.29 -10.38 -9.64
C ILE A 187 1.14 -11.82 -9.16
N GLN A 188 -0.08 -12.36 -9.16
CA GLN A 188 -0.36 -13.74 -8.74
C GLN A 188 0.29 -14.78 -9.68
N SER A 189 0.35 -14.51 -10.98
CA SER A 189 1.02 -15.39 -11.95
C SER A 189 2.53 -15.52 -11.70
N GLN A 190 3.13 -14.52 -11.05
CA GLN A 190 4.53 -14.51 -10.63
C GLN A 190 4.73 -15.19 -9.27
N GLY A 191 3.68 -15.78 -8.66
CA GLY A 191 3.72 -16.41 -7.34
C GLY A 191 3.72 -15.41 -6.18
N ARG A 192 3.53 -14.10 -6.44
CA ARG A 192 3.49 -13.04 -5.44
C ARG A 192 2.08 -12.77 -4.93
N ILE A 193 1.99 -12.15 -3.76
CA ILE A 193 0.72 -11.73 -3.17
C ILE A 193 0.38 -10.32 -3.63
N ALA A 194 -0.84 -10.14 -4.13
CA ALA A 194 -1.38 -8.85 -4.52
C ALA A 194 -2.07 -8.20 -3.30
N LEU A 195 -1.50 -7.09 -2.81
CA LEU A 195 -1.99 -6.30 -1.67
C LEU A 195 -2.65 -5.01 -2.15
N TYR A 196 -3.51 -4.45 -1.31
CA TYR A 196 -4.18 -3.18 -1.53
C TYR A 196 -4.41 -2.49 -0.19
N SER A 197 -4.02 -1.25 -0.05
CA SER A 197 -4.38 -0.43 1.11
C SER A 197 -4.93 0.92 0.67
N THR A 198 -5.59 1.61 1.57
CA THR A 198 -6.10 2.96 1.35
C THR A 198 -6.43 3.60 2.69
N SER A 199 -6.54 4.93 2.75
CA SER A 199 -7.01 5.59 3.96
C SER A 199 -8.52 5.43 4.17
N TRP A 200 -8.98 5.54 5.43
CA TRP A 200 -10.40 5.47 5.78
C TRP A 200 -11.24 6.60 5.20
N ASP A 201 -10.67 7.73 4.84
CA ASP A 201 -11.33 8.87 4.19
C ASP A 201 -11.32 8.81 2.65
N ASN A 202 -10.56 7.89 2.05
CA ASN A 202 -10.58 7.65 0.59
C ASN A 202 -11.74 6.73 0.17
N TYR A 203 -12.95 7.25 0.19
CA TYR A 203 -14.17 6.50 -0.15
C TYR A 203 -14.15 5.92 -1.57
N ALA A 204 -13.49 6.59 -2.52
CA ALA A 204 -13.38 6.12 -3.90
C ALA A 204 -12.55 4.84 -3.98
N SER A 205 -11.39 4.81 -3.34
CA SER A 205 -10.52 3.63 -3.27
C SER A 205 -11.19 2.48 -2.51
N GLN A 206 -11.86 2.76 -1.37
CA GLN A 206 -12.64 1.75 -0.65
C GLN A 206 -13.80 1.18 -1.49
N ALA A 207 -14.43 1.99 -2.37
CA ALA A 207 -15.45 1.50 -3.29
C ALA A 207 -14.86 0.53 -4.33
N VAL A 208 -13.62 0.75 -4.79
CA VAL A 208 -12.89 -0.20 -5.65
C VAL A 208 -12.64 -1.50 -4.89
N ALA A 209 -12.12 -1.44 -3.65
CA ALA A 209 -11.87 -2.61 -2.82
C ALA A 209 -13.14 -3.46 -2.60
N ARG A 210 -14.28 -2.81 -2.28
CA ARG A 210 -15.58 -3.48 -2.12
C ARG A 210 -16.06 -4.16 -3.41
N LYS A 211 -15.95 -3.50 -4.56
CA LYS A 211 -16.35 -4.06 -5.87
C LYS A 211 -15.45 -5.23 -6.28
N LEU A 212 -14.19 -5.17 -5.94
CA LEU A 212 -13.22 -6.26 -6.13
C LEU A 212 -13.44 -7.41 -5.15
N LYS A 213 -14.26 -7.22 -4.09
CA LYS A 213 -14.47 -8.16 -2.99
C LYS A 213 -13.16 -8.55 -2.30
N LEU A 214 -12.27 -7.56 -2.10
CA LEU A 214 -11.00 -7.82 -1.44
C LEU A 214 -11.22 -8.27 0.00
N VAL A 215 -10.37 -9.17 0.47
CA VAL A 215 -10.41 -9.65 1.85
C VAL A 215 -9.67 -8.65 2.74
N HIS A 216 -10.40 -8.04 3.67
CA HIS A 216 -9.84 -7.18 4.71
C HIS A 216 -9.11 -8.05 5.74
N TYR A 217 -7.82 -7.76 6.00
CA TYR A 217 -7.02 -8.50 6.98
C TYR A 217 -6.49 -7.63 8.12
N GLY A 218 -6.67 -6.33 8.07
CA GLY A 218 -6.22 -5.46 9.15
C GLY A 218 -6.32 -3.99 8.83
N THR A 219 -5.85 -3.19 9.77
CA THR A 219 -5.72 -1.74 9.66
C THR A 219 -4.28 -1.36 9.90
N ASP A 220 -3.70 -0.56 9.04
CA ASP A 220 -2.38 0.01 9.21
C ASP A 220 -2.45 1.47 9.65
N ILE A 221 -1.54 1.85 10.54
CA ILE A 221 -1.48 3.18 11.15
C ILE A 221 -0.02 3.64 11.14
N HIS A 222 0.22 4.83 10.61
CA HIS A 222 1.55 5.44 10.51
C HIS A 222 1.56 6.79 11.24
N PHE A 223 2.64 7.07 11.96
CA PHE A 223 2.88 8.35 12.64
C PHE A 223 4.21 8.94 12.12
N SER A 224 4.14 10.03 11.39
CA SER A 224 5.31 10.74 10.84
C SER A 224 5.67 11.98 11.64
#